data_d4da0d5fdac65f4343a8884304280c0b
#
_entry.id   d4da0d5fdac65f4343a8884304280c0b
#
_cell.length_a   1.000
_cell.length_b   1.000
_cell.length_c   1.000
_cell.angle_alpha   90.00
_cell.angle_beta   90.00
_cell.angle_gamma   90.00
#
_symmetry.space_group_name_H-M   'P 1'
#
loop_
_entity.id
_entity.type
_entity.pdbx_description
1 polymer ?
#
loop_
_entity_poly.entity_id
_entity_poly.type
_entity_poly.pdbx_seq_one_letter_code
_entity_poly.pdbx_strand_id
1 'polypeptide(L)'
;MTKIMWEIPLTTVSEANSSEHWSKSSKRHRQQQFFIRAMFHGLKEEIPLPCKITLTRLNSRGLDKSENLPMAFKYIKDEIALCIFPEYRKSYVAKNGKIKQIKGRGDEDVRLNWDYAQEKSSRMGIRIEIEPFGNSEEL
;
A
#
# COMPACT_ATOMS: atom_id res chain seq x y z
N MET A 1 9.20 18.49 -9.36
CA MET A 1 8.91 17.09 -9.65
C MET A 1 7.41 16.85 -9.64
N THR A 2 6.96 16.03 -10.54
CA THR A 2 5.56 15.71 -10.67
C THR A 2 5.11 14.71 -9.62
N LYS A 3 3.91 14.92 -9.11
CA LYS A 3 3.24 13.97 -8.23
C LYS A 3 2.75 12.78 -9.06
N ILE A 4 2.98 11.58 -8.56
CA ILE A 4 2.43 10.36 -9.14
C ILE A 4 1.12 10.08 -8.44
N MET A 5 0.05 9.85 -9.20
CA MET A 5 -1.26 9.60 -8.61
C MET A 5 -2.02 8.52 -9.37
N TRP A 6 -2.67 7.64 -8.62
CA TRP A 6 -3.59 6.64 -9.15
C TRP A 6 -4.87 6.63 -8.36
N GLU A 7 -5.99 6.35 -9.05
CA GLU A 7 -7.25 6.00 -8.40
C GLU A 7 -7.68 4.63 -8.91
N ILE A 8 -7.96 3.72 -8.00
CA ILE A 8 -8.32 2.34 -8.35
C ILE A 8 -9.52 1.87 -7.54
N PRO A 9 -10.40 1.07 -8.16
CA PRO A 9 -11.61 0.59 -7.48
C PRO A 9 -11.31 -0.63 -6.60
N LEU A 10 -10.40 -0.49 -5.65
CA LEU A 10 -10.06 -1.55 -4.70
C LEU A 10 -10.92 -1.44 -3.45
N THR A 11 -11.37 -2.60 -2.97
CA THR A 11 -12.10 -2.70 -1.71
C THR A 11 -11.15 -2.63 -0.53
N THR A 12 -11.49 -1.78 0.44
CA THR A 12 -10.77 -1.67 1.71
C THR A 12 -11.76 -1.84 2.86
N VAL A 13 -11.34 -2.61 3.86
CA VAL A 13 -12.10 -2.76 5.11
C VAL A 13 -11.13 -2.60 6.27
N SER A 14 -11.64 -2.30 7.46
CA SER A 14 -10.78 -2.30 8.64
C SER A 14 -10.33 -3.72 8.94
N GLU A 15 -9.07 -4.02 8.66
CA GLU A 15 -8.53 -5.38 8.88
C GLU A 15 -8.53 -5.74 10.37
N ALA A 16 -8.45 -4.74 11.24
CA ALA A 16 -8.44 -4.96 12.68
C ALA A 16 -9.79 -5.47 13.21
N ASN A 17 -10.89 -5.08 12.57
CA ASN A 17 -12.25 -5.37 13.01
C ASN A 17 -13.01 -6.30 12.08
N SER A 18 -12.32 -6.92 11.13
CA SER A 18 -12.96 -7.81 10.18
C SER A 18 -13.29 -9.15 10.82
N SER A 19 -14.56 -9.57 10.76
CA SER A 19 -15.01 -10.87 11.23
C SER A 19 -15.33 -11.83 10.07
N GLU A 20 -14.92 -11.48 8.88
CA GLU A 20 -15.20 -12.29 7.70
C GLU A 20 -14.36 -13.57 7.68
N HIS A 21 -14.84 -14.56 6.90
CA HIS A 21 -14.13 -15.81 6.72
C HIS A 21 -12.75 -15.56 6.08
N TRP A 22 -11.74 -16.33 6.51
CA TRP A 22 -10.36 -16.16 6.03
C TRP A 22 -10.21 -16.22 4.51
N SER A 23 -11.05 -17.01 3.82
CA SER A 23 -10.99 -17.12 2.36
C SER A 23 -11.36 -15.82 1.66
N LYS A 24 -12.31 -15.06 2.22
CA LYS A 24 -12.68 -13.74 1.69
C LYS A 24 -11.55 -12.73 1.91
N SER A 25 -10.97 -12.71 3.09
CA SER A 25 -9.86 -11.79 3.37
C SER A 25 -8.63 -12.13 2.53
N SER A 26 -8.29 -13.41 2.36
CA SER A 26 -7.19 -13.82 1.49
C SER A 26 -7.39 -13.39 0.05
N LYS A 27 -8.63 -13.53 -0.46
CA LYS A 27 -8.96 -13.12 -1.82
C LYS A 27 -8.80 -11.60 -1.98
N ARG A 28 -9.29 -10.83 -1.01
CA ARG A 28 -9.15 -9.37 -1.02
C ARG A 28 -7.69 -8.95 -1.02
N HIS A 29 -6.89 -9.54 -0.13
CA HIS A 29 -5.46 -9.22 -0.02
C HIS A 29 -4.72 -9.52 -1.33
N ARG A 30 -5.02 -10.65 -1.96
CA ARG A 30 -4.40 -11.01 -3.26
C ARG A 30 -4.80 -10.04 -4.36
N GLN A 31 -6.06 -9.60 -4.38
CA GLN A 31 -6.52 -8.61 -5.36
C GLN A 31 -5.81 -7.27 -5.15
N GLN A 32 -5.71 -6.83 -3.90
CA GLN A 32 -5.00 -5.59 -3.57
C GLN A 32 -3.54 -5.68 -4.04
N GLN A 33 -2.86 -6.76 -3.71
CA GLN A 33 -1.46 -6.96 -4.09
C GLN A 33 -1.29 -7.01 -5.60
N PHE A 34 -2.16 -7.70 -6.29
CA PHE A 34 -2.12 -7.82 -7.74
C PHE A 34 -2.24 -6.46 -8.43
N PHE A 35 -3.23 -5.67 -8.03
CA PHE A 35 -3.44 -4.35 -8.64
C PHE A 35 -2.28 -3.41 -8.36
N ILE A 36 -1.72 -3.44 -7.16
CA ILE A 36 -0.57 -2.59 -6.81
C ILE A 36 0.64 -2.98 -7.66
N ARG A 37 0.94 -4.28 -7.78
CA ARG A 37 2.05 -4.74 -8.62
C ARG A 37 1.87 -4.33 -10.07
N ALA A 38 0.67 -4.48 -10.61
CA ALA A 38 0.37 -4.13 -11.99
C ALA A 38 0.60 -2.63 -12.24
N MET A 39 0.18 -1.79 -11.30
CA MET A 39 0.37 -0.35 -11.40
C MET A 39 1.85 0.03 -11.42
N PHE A 40 2.64 -0.50 -10.48
CA PHE A 40 4.06 -0.20 -10.43
C PHE A 40 4.81 -0.79 -11.62
N HIS A 41 4.39 -1.95 -12.11
CA HIS A 41 4.99 -2.54 -13.31
C HIS A 41 4.81 -1.65 -14.54
N GLY A 42 3.67 -0.98 -14.64
CA GLY A 42 3.39 -0.06 -15.75
C GLY A 42 3.96 1.34 -15.58
N LEU A 43 4.54 1.64 -14.42
CA LEU A 43 5.04 2.97 -14.13
C LEU A 43 6.34 3.21 -14.88
N LYS A 44 6.42 4.33 -15.60
CA LYS A 44 7.62 4.74 -16.35
C LYS A 44 8.44 5.77 -15.59
N GLU A 45 7.81 6.51 -14.71
CA GLU A 45 8.48 7.53 -13.90
C GLU A 45 9.25 6.86 -12.77
N GLU A 46 10.36 7.48 -12.41
CA GLU A 46 11.14 7.07 -11.27
C GLU A 46 10.47 7.55 -9.98
N ILE A 47 10.46 6.70 -8.94
CA ILE A 47 9.90 7.09 -7.65
C ILE A 47 10.86 8.08 -6.98
N PRO A 48 10.40 9.27 -6.61
CA PRO A 48 11.26 10.23 -5.89
C PRO A 48 11.49 9.70 -4.46
N LEU A 49 12.73 9.75 -4.00
CA LEU A 49 13.11 9.34 -2.65
C LEU A 49 13.95 10.42 -1.98
N PRO A 50 13.69 10.73 -0.71
CA PRO A 50 12.55 10.26 0.07
C PRO A 50 11.23 10.77 -0.48
N CYS A 51 10.16 10.05 -0.20
CA CYS A 51 8.85 10.43 -0.70
C CYS A 51 7.78 10.36 0.38
N LYS A 52 6.70 11.06 0.15
CA LYS A 52 5.48 10.98 0.95
C LYS A 52 4.44 10.23 0.13
N ILE A 53 3.86 9.21 0.73
CA ILE A 53 2.81 8.42 0.10
C ILE A 53 1.52 8.66 0.87
N THR A 54 0.54 9.24 0.19
CA THR A 54 -0.77 9.49 0.77
C THR A 54 -1.75 8.46 0.24
N LEU A 55 -2.36 7.72 1.16
CA LEU A 55 -3.35 6.70 0.86
C LEU A 55 -4.72 7.24 1.27
N THR A 56 -5.57 7.49 0.29
CA THR A 56 -6.90 8.04 0.52
C THR A 56 -7.96 6.98 0.25
N ARG A 57 -8.80 6.73 1.25
CA ARG A 57 -9.93 5.81 1.11
C ARG A 57 -11.13 6.59 0.55
N LEU A 58 -11.67 6.08 -0.54
CA LEU A 58 -12.86 6.66 -1.18
C LEU A 58 -14.03 5.74 -0.85
N ASN A 59 -15.01 6.25 -0.12
CA ASN A 59 -16.17 5.46 0.28
C ASN A 59 -17.28 6.38 0.76
N SER A 60 -18.51 5.87 0.76
CA SER A 60 -19.64 6.60 1.28
C SER A 60 -19.64 6.68 2.82
N ARG A 61 -18.93 5.77 3.47
CA ARG A 61 -18.81 5.71 4.94
C ARG A 61 -17.36 5.91 5.36
N GLY A 62 -17.15 6.70 6.41
CA GLY A 62 -15.83 6.92 6.97
C GLY A 62 -15.43 5.83 7.97
N LEU A 63 -14.13 5.73 8.20
CA LEU A 63 -13.53 4.96 9.28
C LEU A 63 -12.82 5.93 10.22
N ASP A 64 -12.63 5.55 11.48
CA ASP A 64 -11.86 6.41 12.37
C ASP A 64 -10.39 6.48 11.91
N LYS A 65 -9.79 7.65 12.07
CA LYS A 65 -8.45 7.92 11.54
C LYS A 65 -7.33 7.28 12.35
N SER A 66 -7.57 7.01 13.63
CA SER A 66 -6.49 6.57 14.53
C SER A 66 -6.13 5.09 14.34
N GLU A 67 -7.12 4.24 14.12
CA GLU A 67 -6.89 2.79 14.02
C GLU A 67 -7.42 2.19 12.73
N ASN A 68 -8.71 2.41 12.45
CA ASN A 68 -9.37 1.69 11.36
C ASN A 68 -8.93 2.15 9.99
N LEU A 69 -8.65 3.44 9.82
CA LEU A 69 -8.21 3.94 8.53
C LEU A 69 -6.83 3.41 8.14
N PRO A 70 -5.79 3.51 9.00
CA PRO A 70 -4.50 2.89 8.66
C PRO A 70 -4.59 1.39 8.44
N MET A 71 -5.39 0.68 9.25
CA MET A 71 -5.53 -0.78 9.12
C MET A 71 -6.21 -1.20 7.83
N ALA A 72 -7.03 -0.34 7.24
CA ALA A 72 -7.65 -0.62 5.94
C ALA A 72 -6.62 -0.70 4.82
N PHE A 73 -5.45 -0.07 5.01
CA PHE A 73 -4.39 -0.03 4.01
C PHE A 73 -3.22 -0.98 4.31
N LYS A 74 -3.33 -1.82 5.33
CA LYS A 74 -2.20 -2.64 5.78
C LYS A 74 -1.51 -3.41 4.64
N TYR A 75 -2.26 -4.15 3.86
CA TYR A 75 -1.69 -5.00 2.80
C TYR A 75 -1.33 -4.21 1.55
N ILE A 76 -2.05 -3.13 1.29
CA ILE A 76 -1.74 -2.21 0.20
C ILE A 76 -0.41 -1.51 0.47
N LYS A 77 -0.23 -1.01 1.69
CA LYS A 77 1.00 -0.36 2.14
C LYS A 77 2.20 -1.29 2.01
N ASP A 78 2.06 -2.53 2.50
CA ASP A 78 3.13 -3.52 2.43
C ASP A 78 3.55 -3.79 0.98
N GLU A 79 2.59 -3.95 0.08
CA GLU A 79 2.89 -4.25 -1.32
C GLU A 79 3.52 -3.05 -2.03
N ILE A 80 3.06 -1.82 -1.76
CA ILE A 80 3.66 -0.60 -2.30
C ILE A 80 5.14 -0.55 -1.91
N ALA A 81 5.44 -0.78 -0.64
CA ALA A 81 6.81 -0.75 -0.14
C ALA A 81 7.68 -1.79 -0.84
N LEU A 82 7.16 -3.00 -1.08
CA LEU A 82 7.89 -4.05 -1.77
C LEU A 82 8.09 -3.76 -3.26
N CYS A 83 7.17 -3.01 -3.87
CA CYS A 83 7.33 -2.57 -5.25
C CYS A 83 8.41 -1.49 -5.36
N ILE A 84 8.49 -0.58 -4.39
CA ILE A 84 9.51 0.48 -4.38
C ILE A 84 10.88 -0.09 -4.01
N PHE A 85 10.91 -1.00 -3.02
CA PHE A 85 12.14 -1.62 -2.51
C PHE A 85 12.06 -3.14 -2.61
N PRO A 86 12.27 -3.72 -3.81
CA PRO A 86 12.16 -5.18 -3.99
C PRO A 86 13.15 -5.98 -3.14
N GLU A 87 14.23 -5.36 -2.69
CA GLU A 87 15.25 -6.02 -1.85
C GLU A 87 14.68 -6.50 -0.51
N TYR A 88 13.56 -5.95 -0.05
CA TYR A 88 12.89 -6.44 1.16
C TYR A 88 12.11 -7.73 0.94
N ARG A 89 11.98 -8.17 -0.31
CA ARG A 89 11.31 -9.42 -0.65
C ARG A 89 12.35 -10.55 -0.63
N LYS A 90 12.39 -11.30 0.49
CA LYS A 90 13.37 -12.35 0.70
C LYS A 90 12.75 -13.73 0.50
N SER A 91 13.60 -14.72 0.18
CA SER A 91 13.16 -16.10 0.03
C SER A 91 14.08 -17.03 0.80
N TYR A 92 13.58 -18.22 1.14
CA TYR A 92 14.35 -19.28 1.76
C TYR A 92 13.84 -20.63 1.27
N VAL A 93 14.70 -21.66 1.40
CA VAL A 93 14.33 -23.03 1.05
C VAL A 93 13.80 -23.72 2.30
N ALA A 94 12.54 -24.14 2.27
CA ALA A 94 11.92 -24.86 3.38
C ALA A 94 12.43 -26.30 3.46
N LYS A 95 12.17 -26.99 4.59
CA LYS A 95 12.61 -28.38 4.81
C LYS A 95 12.14 -29.36 3.73
N ASN A 96 10.99 -29.07 3.10
CA ASN A 96 10.44 -29.90 2.03
C ASN A 96 11.02 -29.57 0.65
N GLY A 97 12.05 -28.71 0.57
CA GLY A 97 12.68 -28.31 -0.68
C GLY A 97 11.97 -27.21 -1.44
N LYS A 98 10.81 -26.76 -0.98
CA LYS A 98 10.08 -25.68 -1.63
C LYS A 98 10.66 -24.31 -1.27
N ILE A 99 10.68 -23.41 -2.24
CA ILE A 99 11.11 -22.03 -2.02
C ILE A 99 9.93 -21.24 -1.44
N LYS A 100 10.14 -20.62 -0.29
CA LYS A 100 9.15 -19.75 0.34
C LYS A 100 9.68 -18.34 0.42
N GLN A 101 8.81 -17.36 0.21
CA GLN A 101 9.17 -15.95 0.27
C GLN A 101 8.82 -15.38 1.64
N ILE A 102 9.76 -14.63 2.22
CA ILE A 102 9.55 -13.85 3.43
C ILE A 102 9.51 -12.39 3.01
N LYS A 103 8.42 -11.71 3.33
CA LYS A 103 8.33 -10.28 3.10
C LYS A 103 9.08 -9.55 4.22
N GLY A 104 9.97 -8.65 3.84
CA GLY A 104 10.63 -7.77 4.79
C GLY A 104 9.72 -6.60 5.18
N ARG A 105 10.24 -5.71 6.04
CA ARG A 105 9.50 -4.55 6.54
C ARG A 105 9.85 -3.29 5.74
N GLY A 106 9.69 -3.35 4.42
CA GLY A 106 9.94 -2.21 3.54
C GLY A 106 9.09 -0.99 3.89
N ASP A 107 7.89 -1.21 4.42
CA ASP A 107 6.98 -0.13 4.82
C ASP A 107 7.53 0.71 5.98
N GLU A 108 8.52 0.21 6.72
CA GLU A 108 9.19 0.94 7.79
C GLU A 108 10.46 1.66 7.33
N ASP A 109 10.81 1.57 6.06
CA ASP A 109 12.00 2.25 5.52
C ASP A 109 11.85 3.76 5.71
N VAL A 110 12.91 4.40 6.21
CA VAL A 110 12.88 5.83 6.57
C VAL A 110 12.68 6.74 5.36
N ARG A 111 12.92 6.25 4.15
CA ARG A 111 12.71 7.03 2.93
C ARG A 111 11.23 7.12 2.53
N LEU A 112 10.35 6.33 3.17
CA LEU A 112 8.92 6.34 2.93
C LEU A 112 8.20 7.01 4.10
N ASN A 113 7.38 8.00 3.80
CA ASN A 113 6.56 8.71 4.78
C ASN A 113 5.11 8.48 4.39
N TRP A 114 4.34 7.89 5.29
CA TRP A 114 2.98 7.49 5.03
C TRP A 114 1.99 8.48 5.62
N ASP A 115 0.95 8.78 4.87
CA ASP A 115 -0.16 9.59 5.35
C ASP A 115 -1.47 8.94 4.90
N TYR A 116 -2.51 9.12 5.69
CA TYR A 116 -3.80 8.48 5.45
C TYR A 116 -4.89 9.55 5.41
N ALA A 117 -5.77 9.42 4.44
CA ALA A 117 -6.90 10.31 4.29
C ALA A 117 -8.13 9.51 3.90
N GLN A 118 -9.28 10.12 4.04
CA GLN A 118 -10.52 9.55 3.52
C GLN A 118 -11.37 10.65 2.96
N GLU A 119 -12.13 10.28 1.95
CA GLU A 119 -12.95 11.21 1.19
C GLU A 119 -14.29 10.54 0.94
N LYS A 120 -15.37 11.25 1.23
CA LYS A 120 -16.71 10.73 0.97
C LYS A 120 -16.93 10.69 -0.54
N SER A 121 -17.30 9.52 -1.05
CA SER A 121 -17.49 9.29 -2.47
C SER A 121 -18.58 8.28 -2.70
N SER A 122 -19.34 8.45 -3.77
CA SER A 122 -20.32 7.45 -4.21
C SER A 122 -19.63 6.23 -4.82
N ARG A 123 -18.37 6.38 -5.25
CA ARG A 123 -17.56 5.27 -5.77
C ARG A 123 -16.61 4.79 -4.71
N MET A 124 -16.60 3.48 -4.48
CA MET A 124 -15.66 2.85 -3.58
C MET A 124 -14.32 2.67 -4.28
N GLY A 125 -13.23 3.01 -3.60
CA GLY A 125 -11.90 2.84 -4.16
C GLY A 125 -10.84 3.44 -3.27
N ILE A 126 -9.66 3.59 -3.83
CA ILE A 126 -8.54 4.23 -3.16
C ILE A 126 -7.84 5.17 -4.13
N ARG A 127 -7.19 6.19 -3.56
CA ARG A 127 -6.27 7.06 -4.29
C ARG A 127 -4.90 6.92 -3.66
N ILE A 128 -3.89 6.73 -4.49
CA ILE A 128 -2.49 6.64 -4.05
C ILE A 128 -1.77 7.83 -4.67
N GLU A 129 -1.13 8.63 -3.83
CA GLU A 129 -0.36 9.79 -4.26
C GLU A 129 1.06 9.68 -3.73
N ILE A 130 2.03 9.82 -4.62
CA ILE A 130 3.46 9.76 -4.27
C ILE A 130 4.09 11.07 -4.71
N GLU A 131 4.74 11.74 -3.77
CA GLU A 131 5.40 13.02 -4.04
C GLU A 131 6.72 13.11 -3.27
N PRO A 132 7.67 13.92 -3.74
CA PRO A 132 8.92 14.13 -3.00
C PRO A 132 8.63 14.65 -1.60
N PHE A 133 9.42 14.20 -0.63
CA PHE A 133 9.28 14.62 0.75
C PHE A 133 10.64 14.92 1.33
N GLY A 134 10.72 15.99 2.10
CA GLY A 134 12.00 16.42 2.63
C GLY A 134 12.83 17.05 1.54
N ASN A 135 12.53 18.27 1.16
CA ASN A 135 13.21 18.99 0.10
C ASN A 135 14.69 19.19 0.44
N SER A 136 15.59 18.81 -0.48
CA SER A 136 17.03 19.03 -0.31
C SER A 136 17.39 20.51 -0.18
N GLU A 137 16.56 21.41 -0.67
CA GLU A 137 16.75 22.85 -0.52
C GLU A 137 16.55 23.32 0.91
N GLU A 138 15.90 22.52 1.74
CA GLU A 138 15.70 22.82 3.15
C GLU A 138 16.90 22.44 4.01
N LEU A 139 17.86 21.80 3.41
CA LEU A 139 19.06 21.32 4.11
C LEU A 139 20.18 22.34 4.08
#